data_8a4825279ef2efa695dd1c70a8c4ee29
#
_entry.id   8a4825279ef2efa695dd1c70a8c4ee29
#
_cell.length_a   1.000
_cell.length_b   1.000
_cell.length_c   1.000
_cell.angle_alpha   90.00
_cell.angle_beta   90.00
_cell.angle_gamma   90.00
#
_symmetry.space_group_name_H-M   'P 1'
#
loop_
_entity.id
_entity.type
_entity.pdbx_description
1 polymer ?
#
loop_
_entity_poly.entity_id
_entity_poly.type
_entity_poly.pdbx_seq_one_letter_code
_entity_poly.pdbx_strand_id
1 'polypeptide(L)'
;MKLNKLIIPVACILLAGNASMAQVIMPWENRTETDGDPFAKGETTATKGKLHLEEIIGGRLIQTKGIGAMTWMKDGERYSRMEPNAETGGMDIVAYRAKDNQREVIIPSSMFINKETGKPIAIRSISWSTDNGKVLIYNNTKRVWRYDTRGDYWVLTLKDGTLRQLGKGLPESSMMFAKFSPDGTRVAFVSNNNIYVDCLLYTSPSPRDRSLSR
;
A
#
# COMPACT_ATOMS: atom_id res chain seq x y z
N MET A 1 45.18 22.93 -19.47
CA MET A 1 45.16 21.60 -20.12
C MET A 1 43.75 21.02 -19.97
N LYS A 2 42.91 21.11 -20.99
CA LYS A 2 41.52 20.63 -21.00
C LYS A 2 41.52 19.19 -21.52
N LEU A 3 41.11 18.24 -20.67
CA LEU A 3 40.92 16.84 -21.05
C LEU A 3 39.59 16.74 -21.80
N ASN A 4 39.66 16.53 -23.08
CA ASN A 4 38.50 16.12 -23.89
C ASN A 4 38.13 14.69 -23.54
N LYS A 5 36.94 14.50 -22.95
CA LYS A 5 36.32 13.18 -22.85
C LYS A 5 35.85 12.73 -24.22
N LEU A 6 36.59 11.79 -24.79
CA LEU A 6 36.23 11.10 -26.02
C LEU A 6 35.02 10.19 -25.70
N ILE A 7 33.84 10.57 -26.15
CA ILE A 7 32.67 9.70 -26.16
C ILE A 7 32.81 8.79 -27.34
N ILE A 8 33.13 7.51 -27.11
CA ILE A 8 33.15 6.48 -28.15
C ILE A 8 31.69 6.10 -28.43
N PRO A 9 31.18 6.34 -29.63
CA PRO A 9 29.88 5.79 -30.01
C PRO A 9 30.03 4.28 -30.15
N VAL A 10 29.20 3.51 -29.43
CA VAL A 10 29.09 2.07 -29.66
C VAL A 10 28.46 1.88 -31.03
N ALA A 11 29.33 1.81 -32.04
CA ALA A 11 28.95 1.35 -33.36
C ALA A 11 28.78 -0.17 -33.31
N CYS A 12 27.56 -0.64 -33.39
CA CYS A 12 27.29 -2.03 -33.73
C CYS A 12 27.84 -2.30 -35.12
N ILE A 13 28.99 -2.96 -35.19
CA ILE A 13 29.51 -3.52 -36.42
C ILE A 13 28.65 -4.74 -36.74
N LEU A 14 27.67 -4.55 -37.61
CA LEU A 14 27.00 -5.63 -38.32
C LEU A 14 27.75 -5.95 -39.58
N LEU A 15 28.25 -7.18 -39.66
CA LEU A 15 28.90 -7.80 -40.78
C LEU A 15 28.02 -7.71 -42.05
N ALA A 16 28.71 -7.49 -43.16
CA ALA A 16 28.20 -7.28 -44.50
C ALA A 16 27.09 -8.25 -44.94
N GLY A 17 25.94 -7.69 -45.18
CA GLY A 17 24.87 -8.23 -45.97
C GLY A 17 24.05 -7.04 -46.46
N ASN A 18 24.05 -6.85 -47.81
CA ASN A 18 23.32 -5.76 -48.49
C ASN A 18 21.81 -5.79 -48.15
N ALA A 19 21.43 -5.18 -47.01
CA ALA A 19 20.06 -4.76 -46.76
C ALA A 19 20.14 -3.31 -46.32
N SER A 20 19.60 -2.41 -47.11
CA SER A 20 19.38 -1.02 -46.74
C SER A 20 18.45 -1.01 -45.56
N MET A 21 19.00 -1.07 -44.36
CA MET A 21 18.27 -0.79 -43.13
C MET A 21 18.05 0.71 -43.11
N ALA A 22 16.80 1.12 -43.31
CA ALA A 22 16.40 2.47 -42.97
C ALA A 22 16.75 2.67 -41.49
N GLN A 23 17.71 3.56 -41.23
CA GLN A 23 18.01 3.98 -39.88
C GLN A 23 16.72 4.58 -39.29
N VAL A 24 16.11 3.87 -38.35
CA VAL A 24 15.07 4.45 -37.53
C VAL A 24 15.79 5.46 -36.62
N ILE A 25 15.84 6.69 -37.06
CA ILE A 25 16.33 7.81 -36.24
C ILE A 25 15.30 7.98 -35.15
N MET A 26 15.67 7.61 -33.93
CA MET A 26 14.78 7.80 -32.79
C MET A 26 14.61 9.30 -32.52
N PRO A 27 13.38 9.79 -32.26
CA PRO A 27 13.10 11.22 -32.16
C PRO A 27 13.94 11.99 -31.13
N TRP A 28 14.61 11.31 -30.21
CA TRP A 28 15.45 11.94 -29.18
C TRP A 28 16.91 12.22 -29.67
N GLU A 29 17.38 11.63 -30.79
CA GLU A 29 18.75 11.84 -31.27
C GLU A 29 18.97 13.23 -31.88
N ASN A 30 17.90 13.91 -32.27
CA ASN A 30 17.94 15.24 -32.87
C ASN A 30 17.58 16.37 -31.91
N ARG A 31 17.53 16.10 -30.60
CA ARG A 31 17.32 17.18 -29.61
C ARG A 31 18.58 18.02 -29.53
N THR A 32 18.48 19.25 -29.94
CA THR A 32 19.48 20.28 -29.67
C THR A 32 19.42 20.60 -28.17
N GLU A 33 20.57 20.85 -27.54
CA GLU A 33 20.70 21.17 -26.08
C GLU A 33 19.90 22.40 -25.65
N THR A 34 19.17 23.06 -26.52
CA THR A 34 18.32 24.23 -26.28
C THR A 34 16.88 23.87 -25.93
N ASP A 35 16.44 22.65 -26.21
CA ASP A 35 15.14 22.18 -25.71
C ASP A 35 15.32 21.64 -24.30
N GLY A 36 14.93 22.44 -23.30
CA GLY A 36 14.96 22.05 -21.91
C GLY A 36 14.31 20.68 -21.73
N ASP A 37 14.90 19.82 -20.92
CA ASP A 37 14.36 18.50 -20.62
C ASP A 37 12.95 18.67 -20.00
N PRO A 38 11.88 18.30 -20.72
CA PRO A 38 10.50 18.43 -20.20
C PRO A 38 10.27 17.56 -18.96
N PHE A 39 11.25 16.72 -18.60
CA PHE A 39 11.24 15.89 -17.40
C PHE A 39 12.18 16.40 -16.30
N ALA A 40 12.85 17.56 -16.51
CA ALA A 40 13.64 18.18 -15.46
C ALA A 40 12.75 18.52 -14.27
N LYS A 41 13.19 18.10 -13.09
CA LYS A 41 12.47 18.33 -11.84
C LYS A 41 12.25 19.83 -11.64
N GLY A 42 11.00 20.28 -11.75
CA GLY A 42 10.59 21.58 -11.24
C GLY A 42 9.83 22.50 -12.18
N GLU A 43 9.81 22.30 -13.49
CA GLU A 43 9.09 23.20 -14.39
C GLU A 43 8.06 22.44 -15.22
N THR A 44 6.82 22.44 -14.73
CA THR A 44 5.65 22.12 -15.55
C THR A 44 5.27 23.35 -16.39
N THR A 45 6.02 23.62 -17.42
CA THR A 45 5.54 24.49 -18.49
C THR A 45 4.54 23.69 -19.31
N ALA A 46 3.26 23.89 -19.01
CA ALA A 46 2.19 23.39 -19.87
C ALA A 46 2.37 24.00 -21.26
N THR A 47 2.90 23.21 -22.20
CA THR A 47 3.01 23.58 -23.60
C THR A 47 1.58 23.67 -24.12
N LYS A 48 1.09 24.91 -24.35
CA LYS A 48 -0.22 25.14 -24.94
C LYS A 48 -0.28 24.45 -26.31
N GLY A 49 -1.01 23.35 -26.43
CA GLY A 49 -1.61 22.97 -27.67
C GLY A 49 -1.46 21.56 -28.21
N LYS A 50 -0.47 20.76 -27.85
CA LYS A 50 -0.38 19.37 -28.35
C LYS A 50 0.15 18.44 -27.27
N LEU A 51 -0.59 17.37 -26.99
CA LEU A 51 -0.15 16.30 -26.11
C LEU A 51 0.86 15.43 -26.89
N HIS A 52 2.06 15.28 -26.36
CA HIS A 52 3.07 14.37 -26.90
C HIS A 52 2.92 13.00 -26.22
N LEU A 53 3.16 11.94 -26.99
CA LEU A 53 2.99 10.56 -26.53
C LEU A 53 3.90 10.25 -25.32
N GLU A 54 5.10 10.81 -25.32
CA GLU A 54 6.08 10.68 -24.26
C GLU A 54 5.58 11.30 -22.93
N GLU A 55 4.85 12.39 -23.03
CA GLU A 55 4.24 13.07 -21.87
C GLU A 55 3.12 12.23 -21.26
N ILE A 56 2.37 11.51 -22.10
CA ILE A 56 1.26 10.66 -21.68
C ILE A 56 1.80 9.34 -21.09
N ILE A 57 2.73 8.68 -21.80
CA ILE A 57 3.27 7.36 -21.40
C ILE A 57 4.30 7.51 -20.27
N GLY A 58 5.10 8.58 -20.25
CA GLY A 58 6.06 8.87 -19.20
C GLY A 58 5.42 9.17 -17.83
N GLY A 59 4.11 9.40 -17.80
CA GLY A 59 3.27 9.46 -16.58
C GLY A 59 3.58 10.59 -15.61
N ARG A 60 4.36 11.61 -16.03
CA ARG A 60 4.80 12.69 -15.12
C ARG A 60 4.03 14.00 -15.30
N LEU A 61 3.46 14.26 -16.46
CA LEU A 61 2.72 15.50 -16.75
C LEU A 61 1.26 15.45 -16.26
N ILE A 62 0.65 14.27 -16.28
CA ILE A 62 -0.72 14.09 -15.81
C ILE A 62 -0.68 13.19 -14.57
N GLN A 63 -0.40 13.79 -13.42
CA GLN A 63 -0.52 13.10 -12.15
C GLN A 63 -1.91 13.34 -11.57
N THR A 64 -2.75 12.33 -11.63
CA THR A 64 -4.03 12.38 -10.91
C THR A 64 -3.77 12.19 -9.42
N LYS A 65 -4.25 13.13 -8.60
CA LYS A 65 -4.31 12.93 -7.16
C LYS A 65 -5.38 11.86 -6.88
N GLY A 66 -4.94 10.62 -6.73
CA GLY A 66 -5.82 9.55 -6.29
C GLY A 66 -6.34 9.81 -4.88
N ILE A 67 -7.60 9.46 -4.63
CA ILE A 67 -8.20 9.58 -3.29
C ILE A 67 -7.56 8.57 -2.32
N GLY A 68 -6.88 7.54 -2.84
CA GLY A 68 -6.34 6.45 -2.04
C GLY A 68 -7.40 5.42 -1.64
N ALA A 69 -6.98 4.42 -0.87
CA ALA A 69 -7.90 3.40 -0.40
C ALA A 69 -8.82 3.98 0.69
N MET A 70 -10.13 3.78 0.51
CA MET A 70 -11.17 4.17 1.48
C MET A 70 -11.87 2.93 2.00
N THR A 71 -12.21 2.93 3.28
CA THR A 71 -12.99 1.87 3.92
C THR A 71 -14.20 2.48 4.61
N TRP A 72 -15.40 2.09 4.20
CA TRP A 72 -16.62 2.53 4.86
C TRP A 72 -16.68 2.01 6.29
N MET A 73 -17.05 2.88 7.21
CA MET A 73 -17.36 2.50 8.57
C MET A 73 -18.76 1.87 8.63
N LYS A 74 -19.03 1.12 9.67
CA LYS A 74 -20.29 0.36 9.77
C LYS A 74 -21.49 1.22 10.15
N ASP A 75 -21.28 2.50 10.50
CA ASP A 75 -22.34 3.48 10.69
C ASP A 75 -23.00 3.96 9.40
N GLY A 76 -22.34 3.73 8.24
CA GLY A 76 -22.81 4.15 6.93
C GLY A 76 -22.72 5.65 6.64
N GLU A 77 -22.22 6.45 7.59
CA GLU A 77 -22.11 7.90 7.46
C GLU A 77 -20.67 8.38 7.25
N ARG A 78 -19.70 7.57 7.66
CA ARG A 78 -18.28 7.90 7.64
C ARG A 78 -17.49 6.87 6.85
N TYR A 79 -16.43 7.34 6.23
CA TYR A 79 -15.40 6.50 5.64
C TYR A 79 -14.04 6.80 6.27
N SER A 80 -13.22 5.79 6.39
CA SER A 80 -11.86 5.92 6.91
C SER A 80 -10.82 5.83 5.80
N ARG A 81 -9.72 6.56 5.97
CA ARG A 81 -8.53 6.55 5.11
C ARG A 81 -7.29 6.45 5.97
N MET A 82 -6.24 5.91 5.39
CA MET A 82 -4.90 5.98 5.96
C MET A 82 -4.20 7.21 5.41
N GLU A 83 -3.68 8.06 6.30
CA GLU A 83 -2.95 9.27 5.95
C GLU A 83 -1.58 9.29 6.61
N PRO A 84 -0.52 9.71 5.88
CA PRO A 84 0.81 9.81 6.47
C PRO A 84 0.83 10.90 7.53
N ASN A 85 1.38 10.60 8.69
CA ASN A 85 1.66 11.56 9.74
C ASN A 85 3.12 12.00 9.65
N ALA A 86 3.35 13.29 9.37
CA ALA A 86 4.69 13.84 9.18
C ALA A 86 5.54 13.85 10.47
N GLU A 87 4.89 13.90 11.64
CA GLU A 87 5.58 13.97 12.93
C GLU A 87 6.12 12.61 13.37
N THR A 88 5.32 11.56 13.14
CA THR A 88 5.66 10.20 13.58
C THR A 88 6.26 9.34 12.47
N GLY A 89 6.15 9.77 11.20
CA GLY A 89 6.52 8.98 10.03
C GLY A 89 5.63 7.74 9.82
N GLY A 90 4.57 7.59 10.61
CA GLY A 90 3.60 6.50 10.53
C GLY A 90 2.35 6.89 9.72
N MET A 91 1.34 6.00 9.77
CA MET A 91 0.04 6.21 9.12
C MET A 91 -1.05 6.37 10.17
N ASP A 92 -1.75 7.50 10.14
CA ASP A 92 -2.95 7.70 10.95
C ASP A 92 -4.17 7.14 10.22
N ILE A 93 -5.16 6.64 10.97
CA ILE A 93 -6.48 6.34 10.42
C ILE A 93 -7.40 7.50 10.72
N VAL A 94 -7.82 8.16 9.65
CA VAL A 94 -8.64 9.36 9.67
C VAL A 94 -10.03 9.03 9.14
N ALA A 95 -11.06 9.42 9.86
CA ALA A 95 -12.43 9.34 9.36
C ALA A 95 -12.87 10.66 8.74
N TYR A 96 -13.69 10.53 7.74
CA TYR A 96 -14.36 11.62 7.07
C TYR A 96 -15.87 11.37 7.09
N ARG A 97 -16.62 12.38 7.47
CA ARG A 97 -18.08 12.34 7.35
C ARG A 97 -18.46 12.61 5.89
N ALA A 98 -19.24 11.72 5.28
CA ALA A 98 -19.58 11.81 3.85
C ALA A 98 -20.37 13.09 3.49
N LYS A 99 -21.17 13.62 4.43
CA LYS A 99 -22.04 14.78 4.20
C LYS A 99 -21.29 16.10 4.04
N ASP A 100 -20.28 16.33 4.87
CA ASP A 100 -19.61 17.63 5.02
C ASP A 100 -18.08 17.55 4.95
N ASN A 101 -17.53 16.36 4.70
CA ASN A 101 -16.10 16.09 4.68
C ASN A 101 -15.36 16.46 5.99
N GLN A 102 -16.09 16.51 7.11
CA GLN A 102 -15.47 16.76 8.39
C GLN A 102 -14.44 15.68 8.71
N ARG A 103 -13.20 16.10 8.95
CA ARG A 103 -12.04 15.24 9.21
C ARG A 103 -11.85 15.01 10.71
N GLU A 104 -11.68 13.77 11.11
CA GLU A 104 -11.39 13.36 12.49
C GLU A 104 -10.32 12.28 12.51
N VAL A 105 -9.25 12.46 13.30
CA VAL A 105 -8.25 11.40 13.51
C VAL A 105 -8.80 10.42 14.54
N ILE A 106 -9.16 9.21 14.09
CA ILE A 106 -9.71 8.19 15.00
C ILE A 106 -8.58 7.40 15.66
N ILE A 107 -7.55 7.04 14.90
CA ILE A 107 -6.45 6.22 15.40
C ILE A 107 -5.13 6.86 14.96
N PRO A 108 -4.41 7.47 15.90
CA PRO A 108 -3.07 7.99 15.61
C PRO A 108 -2.07 6.85 15.41
N SER A 109 -1.07 7.10 14.60
CA SER A 109 -0.01 6.14 14.26
C SER A 109 0.73 5.56 15.47
N SER A 110 0.76 6.29 16.58
CA SER A 110 1.34 5.81 17.84
C SER A 110 0.66 4.56 18.41
N MET A 111 -0.62 4.33 18.09
CA MET A 111 -1.35 3.13 18.53
C MET A 111 -0.98 1.86 17.75
N PHE A 112 -0.26 2.00 16.64
CA PHE A 112 0.19 0.86 15.80
C PHE A 112 1.61 0.40 16.13
N ILE A 113 2.10 0.70 17.30
CA ILE A 113 3.42 0.24 17.75
C ILE A 113 3.27 -1.13 18.41
N ASN A 114 3.97 -2.12 17.87
CA ASN A 114 4.09 -3.43 18.51
C ASN A 114 4.87 -3.29 19.81
N LYS A 115 4.22 -3.56 20.95
CA LYS A 115 4.81 -3.44 22.29
C LYS A 115 5.99 -4.40 22.52
N GLU A 116 6.02 -5.53 21.84
CA GLU A 116 7.09 -6.54 21.97
C GLU A 116 8.36 -6.12 21.24
N THR A 117 8.23 -5.48 20.08
CA THR A 117 9.38 -5.11 19.23
C THR A 117 9.70 -3.61 19.24
N GLY A 118 8.80 -2.77 19.77
CA GLY A 118 8.91 -1.31 19.72
C GLY A 118 8.79 -0.71 18.32
N LYS A 119 8.49 -1.51 17.31
CA LYS A 119 8.42 -1.06 15.91
C LYS A 119 6.99 -0.78 15.47
N PRO A 120 6.76 0.21 14.59
CA PRO A 120 5.46 0.45 13.99
C PRO A 120 5.06 -0.72 13.09
N ILE A 121 3.78 -1.07 13.10
CA ILE A 121 3.21 -2.09 12.22
C ILE A 121 2.90 -1.45 10.88
N ALA A 122 3.48 -1.99 9.80
CA ALA A 122 3.15 -1.57 8.45
C ALA A 122 1.73 -2.05 8.09
N ILE A 123 0.81 -1.12 7.85
CA ILE A 123 -0.59 -1.43 7.57
C ILE A 123 -0.77 -1.59 6.06
N ARG A 124 -1.28 -2.74 5.64
CA ARG A 124 -1.66 -2.98 4.23
C ARG A 124 -3.13 -2.64 3.97
N SER A 125 -4.01 -3.10 4.83
CA SER A 125 -5.43 -2.78 4.82
C SER A 125 -6.05 -2.91 6.20
N ILE A 126 -7.24 -2.32 6.36
CA ILE A 126 -8.00 -2.37 7.60
C ILE A 126 -9.43 -2.82 7.33
N SER A 127 -10.07 -3.41 8.33
CA SER A 127 -11.52 -3.60 8.34
C SER A 127 -12.09 -3.36 9.73
N TRP A 128 -13.29 -2.76 9.76
CA TRP A 128 -13.97 -2.37 11.00
C TRP A 128 -14.85 -3.50 11.52
N SER A 129 -14.91 -3.62 12.86
CA SER A 129 -15.95 -4.41 13.53
C SER A 129 -17.32 -3.77 13.33
N THR A 130 -18.39 -4.53 13.56
CA THR A 130 -19.77 -4.07 13.36
C THR A 130 -20.13 -2.84 14.20
N ASP A 131 -19.54 -2.75 15.40
CA ASP A 131 -19.73 -1.64 16.35
C ASP A 131 -18.73 -0.49 16.15
N ASN A 132 -17.85 -0.55 15.15
CA ASN A 132 -16.71 0.35 14.92
C ASN A 132 -15.75 0.46 16.13
N GLY A 133 -15.89 -0.40 17.14
CA GLY A 133 -15.05 -0.36 18.36
C GLY A 133 -13.71 -1.07 18.20
N LYS A 134 -13.54 -1.86 17.15
CA LYS A 134 -12.31 -2.60 16.86
C LYS A 134 -11.92 -2.50 15.40
N VAL A 135 -10.61 -2.57 15.15
CA VAL A 135 -10.04 -2.57 13.80
C VAL A 135 -9.19 -3.81 13.61
N LEU A 136 -9.47 -4.56 12.56
CA LEU A 136 -8.65 -5.66 12.08
C LEU A 136 -7.63 -5.08 11.09
N ILE A 137 -6.36 -5.28 11.37
CA ILE A 137 -5.23 -4.77 10.59
C ILE A 137 -4.59 -5.95 9.87
N TYR A 138 -4.41 -5.82 8.58
CA TYR A 138 -3.71 -6.78 7.73
C TYR A 138 -2.33 -6.24 7.39
N ASN A 139 -1.30 -7.02 7.67
CA ASN A 139 0.10 -6.64 7.44
C ASN A 139 0.95 -7.84 7.01
N ASN A 140 2.27 -7.61 6.87
CA ASN A 140 3.26 -8.63 6.52
C ASN A 140 2.77 -9.56 5.39
N THR A 141 2.28 -8.94 4.32
CA THR A 141 1.58 -9.64 3.26
C THR A 141 2.55 -10.40 2.35
N LYS A 142 2.17 -11.60 1.97
CA LYS A 142 2.87 -12.40 0.97
C LYS A 142 2.04 -12.51 -0.29
N ARG A 143 2.64 -12.07 -1.40
CA ARG A 143 1.99 -12.17 -2.70
C ARG A 143 1.97 -13.62 -3.18
N VAL A 144 0.76 -14.10 -3.50
CA VAL A 144 0.54 -15.40 -4.12
C VAL A 144 -0.09 -15.14 -5.48
N TRP A 145 0.67 -15.36 -6.55
CA TRP A 145 0.28 -15.04 -7.93
C TRP A 145 0.05 -13.53 -8.13
N ARG A 146 -1.20 -13.12 -8.29
CA ARG A 146 -1.58 -11.73 -8.58
C ARG A 146 -1.94 -10.92 -7.34
N TYR A 147 -2.31 -11.56 -6.24
CA TYR A 147 -2.87 -10.94 -5.05
C TYR A 147 -2.07 -11.23 -3.79
N ASP A 148 -2.08 -10.28 -2.87
CA ASP A 148 -1.58 -10.45 -1.51
C ASP A 148 -2.66 -11.20 -0.70
N THR A 149 -2.65 -12.54 -0.76
CA THR A 149 -3.68 -13.36 -0.10
C THR A 149 -3.28 -13.86 1.25
N ARG A 150 -1.99 -13.93 1.54
CA ARG A 150 -1.45 -14.38 2.83
C ARG A 150 -0.80 -13.23 3.56
N GLY A 151 -0.91 -13.23 4.88
CA GLY A 151 -0.29 -12.22 5.73
C GLY A 151 -0.55 -12.49 7.19
N ASP A 152 -0.23 -11.50 8.02
CA ASP A 152 -0.48 -11.49 9.44
C ASP A 152 -1.62 -10.54 9.77
N TYR A 153 -2.32 -10.82 10.86
CA TYR A 153 -3.46 -10.03 11.30
C TYR A 153 -3.31 -9.60 12.73
N TRP A 154 -3.72 -8.36 12.99
CA TRP A 154 -3.76 -7.76 14.32
C TRP A 154 -5.14 -7.16 14.57
N VAL A 155 -5.54 -7.15 15.82
CA VAL A 155 -6.76 -6.46 16.25
C VAL A 155 -6.37 -5.35 17.20
N LEU A 156 -6.80 -4.13 16.86
CA LEU A 156 -6.75 -2.97 17.75
C LEU A 156 -8.13 -2.74 18.34
N THR A 157 -8.23 -2.74 19.66
CA THR A 157 -9.44 -2.35 20.40
C THR A 157 -9.32 -0.86 20.74
N LEU A 158 -10.27 -0.03 20.27
CA LEU A 158 -10.19 1.42 20.44
C LEU A 158 -10.40 1.86 21.89
N LYS A 159 -11.23 1.16 22.63
CA LYS A 159 -11.61 1.53 24.00
C LYS A 159 -10.42 1.60 24.95
N ASP A 160 -9.49 0.68 24.83
CA ASP A 160 -8.33 0.52 25.73
C ASP A 160 -6.98 0.64 24.99
N GLY A 161 -6.99 0.86 23.68
CA GLY A 161 -5.78 0.95 22.87
C GLY A 161 -4.99 -0.36 22.80
N THR A 162 -5.64 -1.50 23.07
CA THR A 162 -4.97 -2.79 23.09
C THR A 162 -4.77 -3.30 21.68
N LEU A 163 -3.50 -3.51 21.29
CA LEU A 163 -3.10 -4.10 20.02
C LEU A 163 -2.70 -5.56 20.26
N ARG A 164 -3.41 -6.50 19.61
CA ARG A 164 -3.22 -7.94 19.77
C ARG A 164 -2.97 -8.60 18.42
N GLN A 165 -1.91 -9.41 18.34
CA GLN A 165 -1.67 -10.28 17.19
C GLN A 165 -2.59 -11.49 17.25
N LEU A 166 -3.20 -11.84 16.09
CA LEU A 166 -3.97 -13.06 15.93
C LEU A 166 -3.06 -14.23 15.60
N GLY A 167 -3.54 -15.46 15.84
CA GLY A 167 -2.86 -16.67 15.43
C GLY A 167 -1.47 -16.85 16.01
N LYS A 168 -1.23 -16.45 17.28
CA LYS A 168 0.08 -16.67 17.93
C LYS A 168 0.51 -18.14 17.83
N GLY A 169 1.73 -18.35 17.33
CA GLY A 169 2.29 -19.69 17.11
C GLY A 169 2.04 -20.28 15.72
N LEU A 170 1.32 -19.58 14.84
CA LEU A 170 1.27 -19.91 13.42
C LEU A 170 2.48 -19.35 12.69
N PRO A 171 2.88 -19.94 11.54
CA PRO A 171 3.94 -19.40 10.71
C PRO A 171 3.62 -17.96 10.24
N GLU A 172 4.65 -17.13 10.09
CA GLU A 172 4.51 -15.78 9.55
C GLU A 172 3.87 -15.78 8.16
N SER A 173 3.07 -14.79 7.88
CA SER A 173 2.38 -14.61 6.60
C SER A 173 1.60 -15.85 6.14
N SER A 174 1.00 -16.60 7.08
CA SER A 174 0.27 -17.83 6.76
C SER A 174 -1.25 -17.67 6.82
N MET A 175 -1.75 -16.60 7.41
CA MET A 175 -3.19 -16.39 7.60
C MET A 175 -3.84 -15.74 6.38
N MET A 176 -5.10 -16.12 6.12
CA MET A 176 -5.94 -15.63 5.03
C MET A 176 -7.35 -15.32 5.52
N PHE A 177 -8.00 -14.37 4.86
CA PHE A 177 -9.44 -14.11 4.95
C PHE A 177 -9.96 -13.84 6.37
N ALA A 178 -9.17 -13.20 7.21
CA ALA A 178 -9.63 -12.89 8.56
C ALA A 178 -10.84 -11.95 8.54
N LYS A 179 -11.87 -12.28 9.35
CA LYS A 179 -13.12 -11.54 9.46
C LYS A 179 -13.63 -11.55 10.89
N PHE A 180 -14.17 -10.42 11.32
CA PHE A 180 -14.92 -10.36 12.58
C PHE A 180 -16.19 -11.17 12.52
N SER A 181 -16.57 -11.74 13.66
CA SER A 181 -17.94 -12.21 13.90
C SER A 181 -18.90 -11.01 13.94
N PRO A 182 -20.22 -11.22 13.65
CA PRO A 182 -21.20 -10.14 13.68
C PRO A 182 -21.27 -9.37 15.00
N ASP A 183 -21.02 -10.05 16.11
CA ASP A 183 -20.97 -9.48 17.46
C ASP A 183 -19.62 -8.82 17.83
N GLY A 184 -18.62 -8.87 16.93
CA GLY A 184 -17.30 -8.30 17.14
C GLY A 184 -16.48 -8.95 18.27
N THR A 185 -16.90 -10.10 18.78
CA THR A 185 -16.22 -10.79 19.90
C THR A 185 -15.16 -11.78 19.45
N ARG A 186 -15.20 -12.21 18.20
CA ARG A 186 -14.33 -13.24 17.63
C ARG A 186 -13.81 -12.81 16.27
N VAL A 187 -12.69 -13.41 15.85
CA VAL A 187 -12.19 -13.31 14.49
C VAL A 187 -11.95 -14.71 13.95
N ALA A 188 -12.55 -15.02 12.82
CA ALA A 188 -12.28 -16.26 12.08
C ALA A 188 -11.26 -15.97 10.97
N PHE A 189 -10.34 -16.90 10.75
CA PHE A 189 -9.35 -16.83 9.67
C PHE A 189 -8.96 -18.24 9.20
N VAL A 190 -8.32 -18.32 8.05
CA VAL A 190 -7.82 -19.58 7.47
C VAL A 190 -6.31 -19.60 7.55
N SER A 191 -5.72 -20.71 7.94
CA SER A 191 -4.29 -21.00 7.86
C SER A 191 -4.06 -22.48 7.64
N ASN A 192 -3.12 -22.85 6.76
CA ASN A 192 -2.77 -24.24 6.47
C ASN A 192 -3.99 -25.14 6.18
N ASN A 193 -4.93 -24.63 5.37
CA ASN A 193 -6.17 -25.32 4.98
C ASN A 193 -7.15 -25.61 6.14
N ASN A 194 -6.94 -25.00 7.31
CA ASN A 194 -7.81 -25.12 8.47
C ASN A 194 -8.46 -23.77 8.78
N ILE A 195 -9.65 -23.80 9.38
CA ILE A 195 -10.34 -22.62 9.88
C ILE A 195 -10.04 -22.48 11.38
N TYR A 196 -9.62 -21.29 11.77
CA TYR A 196 -9.34 -20.93 13.15
C TYR A 196 -10.30 -19.84 13.60
N VAL A 197 -10.64 -19.84 14.87
CA VAL A 197 -11.45 -18.78 15.50
C VAL A 197 -10.74 -18.32 16.76
N ASP A 198 -10.34 -17.05 16.77
CA ASP A 198 -9.76 -16.40 17.94
C ASP A 198 -10.83 -15.61 18.71
N CYS A 199 -10.96 -15.85 20.02
CA CYS A 199 -11.82 -15.09 20.89
C CYS A 199 -11.09 -13.83 21.38
N LEU A 200 -11.72 -12.67 21.21
CA LEU A 200 -11.14 -11.37 21.59
C LEU A 200 -11.45 -10.97 23.04
N LEU A 201 -12.35 -11.69 23.73
CA LEU A 201 -12.74 -11.38 25.09
C LEU A 201 -11.67 -11.77 26.12
N TYR A 202 -10.77 -12.69 25.76
CA TYR A 202 -9.75 -13.19 26.66
C TYR A 202 -8.36 -12.75 26.24
N THR A 203 -7.56 -12.28 27.18
CA THR A 203 -6.16 -11.86 26.95
C THR A 203 -5.20 -13.04 26.82
N SER A 204 -5.62 -14.25 27.22
CA SER A 204 -4.84 -15.48 27.08
C SER A 204 -5.57 -16.48 26.20
N PRO A 205 -4.92 -17.08 25.19
CA PRO A 205 -5.55 -18.12 24.37
C PRO A 205 -5.79 -19.35 25.25
N SER A 206 -7.07 -19.65 25.53
CA SER A 206 -7.43 -20.93 26.12
C SER A 206 -7.15 -22.02 25.07
N PRO A 207 -6.62 -23.20 25.46
CA PRO A 207 -6.50 -24.35 24.58
C PRO A 207 -7.83 -24.78 23.93
N ARG A 208 -8.96 -24.38 24.54
CA ARG A 208 -10.33 -24.64 24.02
C ARG A 208 -10.76 -23.69 22.90
N ASP A 209 -10.10 -22.54 22.76
CA ASP A 209 -10.42 -21.53 21.72
C ASP A 209 -9.82 -21.90 20.36
N ARG A 210 -9.03 -22.94 20.29
CA ARG A 210 -8.53 -23.55 19.06
C ARG A 210 -9.40 -24.73 18.70
N SER A 211 -10.64 -24.50 18.31
CA SER A 211 -11.44 -25.57 17.72
C SER A 211 -10.91 -25.87 16.32
N LEU A 212 -10.13 -26.93 16.20
CA LEU A 212 -9.78 -27.54 14.93
C LEU A 212 -11.06 -28.18 14.39
N SER A 213 -11.66 -27.59 13.37
CA SER A 213 -12.61 -28.32 12.53
C SER A 213 -11.82 -29.33 11.72
N ARG A 214 -12.07 -30.61 11.94
CA ARG A 214 -11.62 -31.70 11.08
C ARG A 214 -12.54 -31.85 9.89
#